data_41c1c82a61c315df7df828110ca0f716
#
_entry.id   41c1c82a61c315df7df828110ca0f716
#
_cell.length_a   1.000
_cell.length_b   1.000
_cell.length_c   1.000
_cell.angle_alpha   90.00
_cell.angle_beta   90.00
_cell.angle_gamma   90.00
#
_symmetry.space_group_name_H-M   'P 1'
#
loop_
_entity.id
_entity.type
_entity.pdbx_description
1 polymer ?
#
loop_
_entity_poly.entity_id
_entity_poly.type
_entity_poly.pdbx_seq_one_letter_code
_entity_poly.pdbx_strand_id
1 'polypeptide(L)'
;GGVWLADGSELLLISSVTKAVASEWGLQSFMQGLIVTLVFFGIMLGNLLSGPCGSHFGRRPMILASYAGIFVFSNISSLASNATELAIFRFAVGLAIGIGQPAWLAISAEITPSYWRMLMGAGGQTLFALGEVYTALLMTQDDPTLQALHWRQLLRYGAMPSLVLGMFGFFLLEESSSFLASKGQHAEAKKVLENMRRDNQADGVPVDFKLPQATVGGEQTFLQLVKRHGKVIAGSHLLIPTLVTMYSCFMINLTFYGCLFAFPQVLPSLVESSAASQLLVGALCELPGAVAGLIVGLLVPRKTGIKFYLTMTTATMLLFIIGAHNLRKHWLMRVVTFAGYYGIKMIPTIGIVLVYQVATELYPTEVRTTGSALCLAGGRVAATLSPLFYELVVEVTGNYLYFFLVIASLLLVNLYLIDLLPETANLVLKDDLPEEVLFQTPPGAQIEGSSSA
;
A
#
# COMPACT_ATOMS: atom_id res chain seq x y z
N GLY A 1 4.51 -12.27 -2.47
CA GLY A 1 4.82 -11.24 -1.45
C GLY A 1 6.06 -10.41 -1.78
N GLY A 2 7.01 -10.93 -2.58
CA GLY A 2 8.28 -10.26 -2.83
C GLY A 2 8.19 -8.86 -3.50
N VAL A 3 7.11 -8.57 -4.20
CA VAL A 3 6.85 -7.21 -4.75
C VAL A 3 6.84 -6.17 -3.64
N TRP A 4 6.26 -6.49 -2.48
CA TRP A 4 6.25 -5.59 -1.32
C TRP A 4 7.63 -5.37 -0.72
N LEU A 5 8.49 -6.40 -0.73
CA LEU A 5 9.86 -6.25 -0.26
C LEU A 5 10.66 -5.32 -1.18
N ALA A 6 10.54 -5.48 -2.50
CA ALA A 6 11.18 -4.59 -3.46
C ALA A 6 10.66 -3.15 -3.35
N ASP A 7 9.35 -2.97 -3.11
CA ASP A 7 8.71 -1.69 -2.90
C ASP A 7 9.27 -0.97 -1.66
N GLY A 8 9.25 -1.63 -0.49
CA GLY A 8 9.80 -1.08 0.75
C GLY A 8 11.28 -0.69 0.63
N SER A 9 12.07 -1.51 -0.08
CA SER A 9 13.47 -1.22 -0.36
C SER A 9 13.64 0.05 -1.19
N GLU A 10 12.93 0.16 -2.31
CA GLU A 10 13.05 1.29 -3.23
C GLU A 10 12.53 2.61 -2.65
N LEU A 11 11.41 2.57 -1.89
CA LEU A 11 10.79 3.77 -1.34
C LEU A 11 11.61 4.39 -0.20
N LEU A 12 12.14 3.58 0.72
CA LEU A 12 13.03 4.11 1.75
C LEU A 12 14.32 4.62 1.14
N LEU A 13 14.85 3.91 0.14
CA LEU A 13 16.09 4.28 -0.53
C LEU A 13 15.98 5.64 -1.20
N ILE A 14 14.97 5.85 -2.07
CA ILE A 14 14.83 7.13 -2.76
C ILE A 14 14.57 8.29 -1.80
N SER A 15 13.79 8.06 -0.75
CA SER A 15 13.54 9.06 0.29
C SER A 15 14.82 9.51 1.00
N SER A 16 15.77 8.59 1.18
CA SER A 16 17.03 8.85 1.88
C SER A 16 18.08 9.48 0.97
N VAL A 17 18.24 8.98 -0.26
CA VAL A 17 19.28 9.46 -1.18
C VAL A 17 18.95 10.82 -1.80
N THR A 18 17.69 11.25 -1.78
CA THR A 18 17.27 12.53 -2.38
C THR A 18 18.06 13.72 -1.79
N LYS A 19 18.39 13.66 -0.50
CA LYS A 19 19.20 14.70 0.15
C LYS A 19 20.65 14.72 -0.37
N ALA A 20 21.26 13.56 -0.58
CA ALA A 20 22.59 13.46 -1.16
C ALA A 20 22.63 13.96 -2.60
N VAL A 21 21.61 13.60 -3.39
CA VAL A 21 21.43 14.11 -4.76
C VAL A 21 21.26 15.63 -4.78
N ALA A 22 20.46 16.16 -3.85
CA ALA A 22 20.25 17.60 -3.73
C ALA A 22 21.52 18.36 -3.38
N SER A 23 22.35 17.79 -2.52
CA SER A 23 23.68 18.35 -2.17
C SER A 23 24.64 18.32 -3.36
N GLU A 24 24.65 17.25 -4.17
CA GLU A 24 25.53 17.12 -5.34
C GLU A 24 25.13 18.09 -6.47
N TRP A 25 23.82 18.27 -6.73
CA TRP A 25 23.32 19.07 -7.85
C TRP A 25 22.76 20.44 -7.47
N GLY A 26 22.82 20.83 -6.18
CA GLY A 26 22.31 22.12 -5.71
C GLY A 26 20.80 22.27 -5.87
N LEU A 27 20.03 21.21 -5.64
CA LEU A 27 18.59 21.20 -5.87
C LEU A 27 17.83 21.96 -4.79
N GLN A 28 16.80 22.69 -5.20
CA GLN A 28 15.83 23.30 -4.28
C GLN A 28 14.93 22.23 -3.63
N SER A 29 14.38 22.54 -2.45
CA SER A 29 13.49 21.64 -1.69
C SER A 29 12.33 21.10 -2.53
N PHE A 30 11.68 21.96 -3.32
CA PHE A 30 10.61 21.54 -4.23
C PHE A 30 11.04 20.41 -5.18
N MET A 31 12.25 20.48 -5.75
CA MET A 31 12.77 19.45 -6.66
C MET A 31 13.04 18.12 -5.94
N GLN A 32 13.49 18.18 -4.68
CA GLN A 32 13.67 16.98 -3.84
C GLN A 32 12.32 16.25 -3.65
N GLY A 33 11.30 16.97 -3.20
CA GLY A 33 9.96 16.43 -3.05
C GLY A 33 9.38 15.91 -4.37
N LEU A 34 9.62 16.62 -5.48
CA LEU A 34 9.12 16.25 -6.80
C LEU A 34 9.67 14.91 -7.29
N ILE A 35 10.97 14.62 -7.10
CA ILE A 35 11.59 13.36 -7.50
C ILE A 35 10.85 12.17 -6.83
N VAL A 36 10.60 12.27 -5.52
CA VAL A 36 9.91 11.21 -4.77
C VAL A 36 8.41 11.16 -5.11
N THR A 37 7.78 12.33 -5.27
CA THR A 37 6.38 12.41 -5.73
C THR A 37 6.17 11.70 -7.07
N LEU A 38 7.12 11.82 -8.00
CA LEU A 38 7.02 11.15 -9.31
C LEU A 38 7.12 9.63 -9.19
N VAL A 39 7.84 9.08 -8.21
CA VAL A 39 7.81 7.63 -7.90
C VAL A 39 6.38 7.22 -7.49
N PHE A 40 5.79 7.90 -6.51
CA PHE A 40 4.42 7.59 -6.06
C PHE A 40 3.37 7.79 -7.15
N PHE A 41 3.54 8.82 -7.99
CA PHE A 41 2.68 9.04 -9.15
C PHE A 41 2.81 7.89 -10.16
N GLY A 42 4.04 7.41 -10.40
CA GLY A 42 4.30 6.21 -11.19
C GLY A 42 3.58 4.98 -10.62
N ILE A 43 3.66 4.75 -9.29
CA ILE A 43 2.97 3.65 -8.61
C ILE A 43 1.46 3.77 -8.82
N MET A 44 0.90 4.96 -8.67
CA MET A 44 -0.54 5.20 -8.86
C MET A 44 -0.97 4.84 -10.30
N LEU A 45 -0.25 5.29 -11.31
CA LEU A 45 -0.54 4.96 -12.71
C LEU A 45 -0.32 3.47 -13.00
N GLY A 46 0.74 2.85 -12.46
CA GLY A 46 1.00 1.43 -12.57
C GLY A 46 -0.13 0.58 -11.98
N ASN A 47 -0.66 0.98 -10.82
CA ASN A 47 -1.81 0.32 -10.20
C ASN A 47 -3.06 0.38 -11.09
N LEU A 48 -3.32 1.52 -11.75
CA LEU A 48 -4.43 1.67 -12.67
C LEU A 48 -4.27 0.80 -13.92
N LEU A 49 -3.05 0.68 -14.45
CA LEU A 49 -2.75 -0.13 -15.63
C LEU A 49 -2.72 -1.63 -15.32
N SER A 50 -2.38 -2.01 -14.08
CA SER A 50 -2.25 -3.41 -13.67
C SER A 50 -3.55 -4.20 -13.83
N GLY A 51 -4.72 -3.60 -13.59
CA GLY A 51 -6.02 -4.25 -13.72
C GLY A 51 -6.30 -4.73 -15.16
N PRO A 52 -6.38 -3.84 -16.16
CA PRO A 52 -6.57 -4.21 -17.57
C PRO A 52 -5.47 -5.14 -18.10
N CYS A 53 -4.21 -4.84 -17.81
CA CYS A 53 -3.08 -5.67 -18.27
C CYS A 53 -3.12 -7.07 -17.62
N GLY A 54 -3.36 -7.16 -16.31
CA GLY A 54 -3.46 -8.43 -15.61
C GLY A 54 -4.62 -9.31 -16.05
N SER A 55 -5.75 -8.71 -16.47
CA SER A 55 -6.87 -9.44 -17.05
C SER A 55 -6.60 -9.94 -18.47
N HIS A 56 -5.70 -9.29 -19.20
CA HIS A 56 -5.33 -9.68 -20.56
C HIS A 56 -4.16 -10.67 -20.58
N PHE A 57 -3.05 -10.33 -19.94
CA PHE A 57 -1.78 -11.08 -20.01
C PHE A 57 -1.61 -12.12 -18.89
N GLY A 58 -2.34 -12.00 -17.79
CA GLY A 58 -2.20 -12.85 -16.61
C GLY A 58 -1.50 -12.13 -15.44
N ARG A 59 -1.54 -12.76 -14.28
CA ARG A 59 -0.97 -12.17 -13.05
C ARG A 59 0.54 -12.40 -12.97
N ARG A 60 1.01 -13.59 -13.37
CA ARG A 60 2.43 -13.96 -13.37
C ARG A 60 3.30 -13.02 -14.24
N PRO A 61 2.97 -12.76 -15.53
CA PRO A 61 3.76 -11.84 -16.35
C PRO A 61 3.85 -10.42 -15.78
N MET A 62 2.77 -9.92 -15.13
CA MET A 62 2.77 -8.61 -14.50
C MET A 62 3.75 -8.53 -13.34
N ILE A 63 3.80 -9.56 -12.49
CA ILE A 63 4.74 -9.64 -11.36
C ILE A 63 6.18 -9.72 -11.88
N LEU A 64 6.45 -10.53 -12.89
CA LEU A 64 7.79 -10.66 -13.48
C LEU A 64 8.24 -9.36 -14.17
N ALA A 65 7.32 -8.70 -14.90
CA ALA A 65 7.59 -7.40 -15.53
C ALA A 65 7.88 -6.32 -14.48
N SER A 66 7.18 -6.36 -13.34
CA SER A 66 7.47 -5.47 -12.20
C SER A 66 8.89 -5.65 -11.69
N TYR A 67 9.32 -6.88 -11.38
CA TYR A 67 10.68 -7.13 -10.92
C TYR A 67 11.74 -6.71 -11.95
N ALA A 68 11.55 -7.06 -13.22
CA ALA A 68 12.47 -6.67 -14.29
C ALA A 68 12.53 -5.14 -14.45
N GLY A 69 11.38 -4.46 -14.42
CA GLY A 69 11.29 -3.00 -14.52
C GLY A 69 11.96 -2.30 -13.35
N ILE A 70 11.71 -2.74 -12.10
CA ILE A 70 12.36 -2.18 -10.91
C ILE A 70 13.87 -2.33 -11.05
N PHE A 71 14.37 -3.52 -11.34
CA PHE A 71 15.80 -3.77 -11.49
C PHE A 71 16.44 -2.92 -12.58
N VAL A 72 15.87 -2.90 -13.78
CA VAL A 72 16.41 -2.18 -14.93
C VAL A 72 16.40 -0.67 -14.70
N PHE A 73 15.25 -0.09 -14.33
CA PHE A 73 15.13 1.36 -14.18
C PHE A 73 15.84 1.90 -12.95
N SER A 74 15.98 1.12 -11.86
CA SER A 74 16.81 1.51 -10.71
C SER A 74 18.28 1.58 -11.10
N ASN A 75 18.79 0.60 -11.86
CA ASN A 75 20.17 0.64 -12.37
C ASN A 75 20.38 1.81 -13.32
N ILE A 76 19.45 2.06 -14.26
CA ILE A 76 19.51 3.21 -15.17
C ILE A 76 19.47 4.53 -14.36
N SER A 77 18.66 4.63 -13.32
CA SER A 77 18.61 5.80 -12.44
C SER A 77 19.98 6.12 -11.80
N SER A 78 20.80 5.10 -11.52
CA SER A 78 22.14 5.29 -10.97
C SER A 78 23.11 5.98 -11.94
N LEU A 79 22.77 6.03 -13.23
CA LEU A 79 23.56 6.65 -14.29
C LEU A 79 23.09 8.06 -14.62
N ALA A 80 22.04 8.55 -13.97
CA ALA A 80 21.49 9.88 -14.22
C ALA A 80 22.53 10.98 -14.02
N SER A 81 22.55 11.93 -14.94
CA SER A 81 23.48 13.06 -14.95
C SER A 81 22.84 14.35 -14.40
N ASN A 82 21.53 14.39 -14.29
CA ASN A 82 20.77 15.54 -13.79
C ASN A 82 19.46 15.12 -13.11
N ALA A 83 18.84 16.04 -12.40
CA ALA A 83 17.63 15.81 -11.62
C ALA A 83 16.43 15.36 -12.49
N THR A 84 16.32 15.89 -13.71
CA THR A 84 15.21 15.55 -14.62
C THR A 84 15.32 14.11 -15.12
N GLU A 85 16.50 13.66 -15.50
CA GLU A 85 16.73 12.25 -15.86
C GLU A 85 16.45 11.31 -14.69
N LEU A 86 16.95 11.65 -13.49
CA LEU A 86 16.68 10.88 -12.29
C LEU A 86 15.18 10.80 -12.04
N ALA A 87 14.45 11.90 -12.12
CA ALA A 87 13.00 11.95 -11.90
C ALA A 87 12.23 11.07 -12.89
N ILE A 88 12.60 11.11 -14.19
CA ILE A 88 11.97 10.27 -15.23
C ILE A 88 12.22 8.79 -14.95
N PHE A 89 13.45 8.40 -14.63
CA PHE A 89 13.76 7.00 -14.35
C PHE A 89 13.12 6.53 -13.05
N ARG A 90 13.03 7.38 -12.02
CA ARG A 90 12.33 7.10 -10.78
C ARG A 90 10.81 6.97 -10.98
N PHE A 91 10.21 7.76 -11.85
CA PHE A 91 8.82 7.56 -12.29
C PHE A 91 8.63 6.17 -12.94
N ALA A 92 9.57 5.74 -13.80
CA ALA A 92 9.51 4.40 -14.42
C ALA A 92 9.66 3.26 -13.39
N VAL A 93 10.52 3.42 -12.36
CA VAL A 93 10.58 2.49 -11.22
C VAL A 93 9.24 2.43 -10.51
N GLY A 94 8.63 3.59 -10.20
CA GLY A 94 7.32 3.65 -9.59
C GLY A 94 6.25 2.93 -10.42
N LEU A 95 6.23 3.16 -11.74
CA LEU A 95 5.32 2.49 -12.66
C LEU A 95 5.47 0.96 -12.60
N ALA A 96 6.71 0.47 -12.59
CA ALA A 96 7.01 -0.96 -12.50
C ALA A 96 6.53 -1.55 -11.15
N ILE A 97 6.74 -0.85 -10.02
CA ILE A 97 6.21 -1.24 -8.70
C ILE A 97 4.69 -1.34 -8.76
N GLY A 98 4.04 -0.28 -9.28
CA GLY A 98 2.59 -0.19 -9.36
C GLY A 98 1.95 -1.29 -10.20
N ILE A 99 2.59 -1.76 -11.26
CA ILE A 99 2.10 -2.89 -12.07
C ILE A 99 2.07 -4.19 -11.25
N GLY A 100 3.07 -4.41 -10.39
CA GLY A 100 3.20 -5.65 -9.63
C GLY A 100 2.28 -5.77 -8.42
N GLN A 101 1.96 -4.68 -7.75
CA GLN A 101 1.19 -4.69 -6.49
C GLN A 101 -0.23 -5.29 -6.65
N PRO A 102 -1.11 -4.83 -7.56
CA PRO A 102 -2.43 -5.42 -7.73
C PRO A 102 -2.38 -6.84 -8.28
N ALA A 103 -1.40 -7.15 -9.14
CA ALA A 103 -1.22 -8.50 -9.67
C ALA A 103 -0.89 -9.51 -8.56
N TRP A 104 -0.03 -9.12 -7.60
CA TRP A 104 0.24 -9.95 -6.43
C TRP A 104 -0.99 -10.10 -5.53
N LEU A 105 -1.73 -9.02 -5.27
CA LEU A 105 -2.95 -9.07 -4.47
C LEU A 105 -4.00 -9.99 -5.12
N ALA A 106 -4.15 -9.91 -6.44
CA ALA A 106 -5.08 -10.76 -7.18
C ALA A 106 -4.71 -12.25 -7.09
N ILE A 107 -3.47 -12.61 -7.41
CA ILE A 107 -3.05 -14.02 -7.33
C ILE A 107 -3.14 -14.55 -5.90
N SER A 108 -2.75 -13.75 -4.90
CA SER A 108 -2.87 -14.10 -3.49
C SER A 108 -4.32 -14.35 -3.07
N ALA A 109 -5.27 -13.51 -3.50
CA ALA A 109 -6.69 -13.67 -3.20
C ALA A 109 -7.32 -14.88 -3.90
N GLU A 110 -6.84 -15.21 -5.12
CA GLU A 110 -7.33 -16.32 -5.93
C GLU A 110 -6.87 -17.69 -5.42
N ILE A 111 -5.65 -17.80 -4.87
CA ILE A 111 -5.07 -19.06 -4.40
C ILE A 111 -5.24 -19.30 -2.90
N THR A 112 -5.51 -18.24 -2.11
CA THR A 112 -5.54 -18.34 -0.64
C THR A 112 -6.98 -18.52 -0.15
N PRO A 113 -7.26 -19.53 0.70
CA PRO A 113 -8.54 -19.66 1.37
C PRO A 113 -8.93 -18.40 2.15
N SER A 114 -10.23 -18.09 2.24
CA SER A 114 -10.74 -16.86 2.88
C SER A 114 -10.21 -16.63 4.29
N TYR A 115 -10.06 -17.69 5.07
CA TYR A 115 -9.54 -17.67 6.44
C TYR A 115 -8.09 -17.12 6.53
N TRP A 116 -7.24 -17.40 5.53
CA TRP A 116 -5.82 -17.04 5.53
C TRP A 116 -5.52 -15.71 4.81
N ARG A 117 -6.51 -15.08 4.16
CA ARG A 117 -6.30 -13.85 3.37
C ARG A 117 -5.76 -12.68 4.20
N MET A 118 -6.23 -12.54 5.46
CA MET A 118 -5.73 -11.51 6.35
C MET A 118 -4.25 -11.74 6.72
N LEU A 119 -3.85 -12.99 6.93
CA LEU A 119 -2.44 -13.35 7.18
C LEU A 119 -1.57 -13.02 5.96
N MET A 120 -2.07 -13.24 4.75
CA MET A 120 -1.35 -12.88 3.52
C MET A 120 -1.16 -11.37 3.39
N GLY A 121 -2.17 -10.58 3.75
CA GLY A 121 -2.07 -9.11 3.79
C GLY A 121 -1.03 -8.64 4.81
N ALA A 122 -1.07 -9.15 6.04
CA ALA A 122 -0.08 -8.85 7.07
C ALA A 122 1.33 -9.31 6.68
N GLY A 123 1.43 -10.47 6.01
CA GLY A 123 2.68 -10.98 5.44
C GLY A 123 3.27 -10.06 4.38
N GLY A 124 2.42 -9.46 3.54
CA GLY A 124 2.84 -8.42 2.58
C GLY A 124 3.47 -7.23 3.29
N GLN A 125 2.81 -6.69 4.31
CA GLN A 125 3.32 -5.57 5.10
C GLN A 125 4.63 -5.91 5.84
N THR A 126 4.75 -7.14 6.34
CA THR A 126 6.01 -7.64 6.93
C THR A 126 7.14 -7.65 5.91
N LEU A 127 6.89 -8.09 4.68
CA LEU A 127 7.88 -8.08 3.60
C LEU A 127 8.26 -6.65 3.17
N PHE A 128 7.32 -5.72 3.19
CA PHE A 128 7.61 -4.30 2.97
C PHE A 128 8.60 -3.78 4.01
N ALA A 129 8.33 -4.00 5.30
CA ALA A 129 9.22 -3.61 6.38
C ALA A 129 10.61 -4.28 6.28
N LEU A 130 10.68 -5.55 5.85
CA LEU A 130 11.96 -6.22 5.58
C LEU A 130 12.72 -5.56 4.41
N GLY A 131 12.03 -5.03 3.41
CA GLY A 131 12.64 -4.19 2.37
C GLY A 131 13.24 -2.91 2.92
N GLU A 132 12.54 -2.23 3.82
CA GLU A 132 13.10 -1.06 4.54
C GLU A 132 14.31 -1.43 5.38
N VAL A 133 14.26 -2.56 6.12
CA VAL A 133 15.40 -3.06 6.92
C VAL A 133 16.61 -3.31 6.02
N TYR A 134 16.43 -3.95 4.87
CA TYR A 134 17.51 -4.16 3.91
C TYR A 134 18.16 -2.84 3.48
N THR A 135 17.37 -1.86 3.10
CA THR A 135 17.87 -0.54 2.68
C THR A 135 18.55 0.22 3.83
N ALA A 136 17.97 0.17 5.04
CA ALA A 136 18.57 0.81 6.22
C ALA A 136 19.92 0.18 6.58
N LEU A 137 20.09 -1.14 6.39
CA LEU A 137 21.38 -1.83 6.55
C LEU A 137 22.39 -1.34 5.51
N LEU A 138 22.00 -1.22 4.23
CA LEU A 138 22.88 -0.70 3.19
C LEU A 138 23.36 0.72 3.53
N MET A 139 22.44 1.60 3.95
CA MET A 139 22.78 2.98 4.34
C MET A 139 23.68 3.03 5.58
N THR A 140 23.44 2.14 6.57
CA THR A 140 24.29 2.06 7.77
C THR A 140 25.72 1.63 7.43
N GLN A 141 25.89 0.80 6.40
CA GLN A 141 27.22 0.38 5.93
C GLN A 141 27.91 1.43 5.07
N ASP A 142 27.15 2.24 4.32
CA ASP A 142 27.67 3.27 3.44
C ASP A 142 28.04 4.54 4.22
N ASP A 143 27.08 5.16 4.87
CA ASP A 143 27.28 6.32 5.74
C ASP A 143 26.26 6.33 6.90
N PRO A 144 26.68 5.99 8.13
CA PRO A 144 25.81 6.00 9.30
C PRO A 144 25.16 7.35 9.60
N THR A 145 25.76 8.46 9.12
CA THR A 145 25.26 9.82 9.36
C THR A 145 24.20 10.28 8.38
N LEU A 146 24.05 9.60 7.23
CA LEU A 146 23.18 9.94 6.09
C LEU A 146 23.53 11.30 5.45
N GLN A 147 24.74 11.80 5.62
CA GLN A 147 25.14 13.10 5.07
C GLN A 147 25.91 13.00 3.75
N ALA A 148 26.68 11.93 3.56
CA ALA A 148 27.55 11.71 2.41
C ALA A 148 27.28 10.36 1.72
N LEU A 149 26.01 10.03 1.49
CA LEU A 149 25.60 8.76 0.87
C LEU A 149 26.12 8.65 -0.58
N HIS A 150 26.70 7.52 -0.91
CA HIS A 150 27.08 7.17 -2.28
C HIS A 150 25.84 6.71 -3.06
N TRP A 151 24.91 7.61 -3.32
CA TRP A 151 23.57 7.33 -3.81
C TRP A 151 23.53 6.48 -5.10
N ARG A 152 24.51 6.64 -6.02
CA ARG A 152 24.59 5.81 -7.26
C ARG A 152 24.83 4.34 -6.95
N GLN A 153 25.68 4.03 -5.98
CA GLN A 153 25.93 2.65 -5.55
C GLN A 153 24.73 2.08 -4.80
N LEU A 154 24.16 2.88 -3.90
CA LEU A 154 22.98 2.50 -3.13
C LEU A 154 21.78 2.17 -4.04
N LEU A 155 21.56 2.94 -5.13
CA LEU A 155 20.49 2.64 -6.09
C LEU A 155 20.71 1.29 -6.80
N ARG A 156 21.95 0.92 -7.12
CA ARG A 156 22.25 -0.40 -7.70
C ARG A 156 22.04 -1.54 -6.72
N TYR A 157 22.51 -1.38 -5.48
CA TYR A 157 22.32 -2.41 -4.46
C TYR A 157 20.87 -2.51 -4.02
N GLY A 158 20.15 -1.39 -3.93
CA GLY A 158 18.71 -1.36 -3.62
C GLY A 158 17.85 -2.14 -4.61
N ALA A 159 18.30 -2.23 -5.87
CA ALA A 159 17.61 -3.00 -6.91
C ALA A 159 17.86 -4.54 -6.83
N MET A 160 18.84 -5.01 -6.04
CA MET A 160 19.17 -6.44 -5.97
C MET A 160 18.04 -7.34 -5.48
N PRO A 161 17.22 -6.96 -4.49
CA PRO A 161 16.08 -7.78 -4.11
C PRO A 161 15.14 -8.08 -5.27
N SER A 162 14.88 -7.11 -6.15
CA SER A 162 14.01 -7.33 -7.30
C SER A 162 14.60 -8.30 -8.32
N LEU A 163 15.92 -8.29 -8.54
CA LEU A 163 16.59 -9.27 -9.39
C LEU A 163 16.47 -10.69 -8.81
N VAL A 164 16.82 -10.87 -7.53
CA VAL A 164 16.78 -12.17 -6.86
C VAL A 164 15.35 -12.73 -6.83
N LEU A 165 14.38 -11.90 -6.42
CA LEU A 165 12.97 -12.29 -6.37
C LEU A 165 12.38 -12.53 -7.76
N GLY A 166 12.83 -11.77 -8.76
CA GLY A 166 12.46 -11.97 -10.15
C GLY A 166 12.95 -13.32 -10.68
N MET A 167 14.18 -13.69 -10.37
CA MET A 167 14.74 -15.02 -10.71
C MET A 167 13.94 -16.14 -10.03
N PHE A 168 13.69 -16.06 -8.72
CA PHE A 168 12.86 -17.05 -8.04
C PHE A 168 11.44 -17.09 -8.60
N GLY A 169 10.83 -15.92 -8.88
CA GLY A 169 9.50 -15.83 -9.47
C GLY A 169 9.43 -16.44 -10.87
N PHE A 170 10.49 -16.28 -11.68
CA PHE A 170 10.53 -16.88 -13.02
C PHE A 170 10.45 -18.40 -12.98
N PHE A 171 11.13 -19.05 -12.02
CA PHE A 171 11.16 -20.51 -11.92
C PHE A 171 10.02 -21.10 -11.06
N LEU A 172 9.58 -20.39 -10.01
CA LEU A 172 8.67 -20.94 -8.99
C LEU A 172 7.26 -20.40 -9.06
N LEU A 173 7.04 -19.21 -9.65
CA LEU A 173 5.71 -18.62 -9.69
C LEU A 173 4.90 -19.23 -10.82
N GLU A 174 3.80 -19.88 -10.47
CA GLU A 174 2.80 -20.35 -11.44
C GLU A 174 1.72 -19.28 -11.68
N GLU A 175 1.00 -19.40 -12.80
CA GLU A 175 -0.13 -18.52 -13.11
C GLU A 175 -1.33 -18.90 -12.26
N SER A 176 -2.27 -17.98 -12.08
CA SER A 176 -3.51 -18.24 -11.37
C SER A 176 -4.36 -19.30 -12.10
N SER A 177 -4.74 -20.36 -11.39
CA SER A 177 -5.66 -21.38 -11.90
C SER A 177 -7.03 -20.79 -12.29
N SER A 178 -7.52 -19.82 -11.53
CA SER A 178 -8.76 -19.09 -11.81
C SER A 178 -8.67 -18.28 -13.10
N PHE A 179 -7.52 -17.62 -13.34
CA PHE A 179 -7.27 -16.89 -14.57
C PHE A 179 -7.22 -17.83 -15.78
N LEU A 180 -6.46 -18.93 -15.71
CA LEU A 180 -6.36 -19.91 -16.78
C LEU A 180 -7.74 -20.51 -17.13
N ALA A 181 -8.53 -20.83 -16.12
CA ALA A 181 -9.90 -21.33 -16.31
C ALA A 181 -10.79 -20.29 -17.01
N SER A 182 -10.70 -19.01 -16.63
CA SER A 182 -11.47 -17.92 -17.27
C SER A 182 -11.11 -17.68 -18.72
N LYS A 183 -9.88 -18.04 -19.13
CA LYS A 183 -9.40 -17.98 -20.52
C LYS A 183 -9.68 -19.26 -21.32
N GLY A 184 -10.38 -20.23 -20.74
CA GLY A 184 -10.68 -21.51 -21.40
C GLY A 184 -9.51 -22.50 -21.39
N GLN A 185 -8.40 -22.19 -20.75
CA GLN A 185 -7.20 -23.05 -20.63
C GLN A 185 -7.37 -24.08 -19.49
N HIS A 186 -8.40 -24.92 -19.57
CA HIS A 186 -8.80 -25.81 -18.48
C HIS A 186 -7.76 -26.87 -18.15
N ALA A 187 -7.02 -27.37 -19.15
CA ALA A 187 -5.95 -28.35 -18.93
C ALA A 187 -4.79 -27.76 -18.12
N GLU A 188 -4.40 -26.53 -18.42
CA GLU A 188 -3.34 -25.82 -17.69
C GLU A 188 -3.80 -25.45 -16.27
N ALA A 189 -5.04 -24.98 -16.12
CA ALA A 189 -5.63 -24.71 -14.81
C ALA A 189 -5.63 -25.95 -13.91
N LYS A 190 -6.02 -27.10 -14.47
CA LYS A 190 -6.00 -28.39 -13.75
C LYS A 190 -4.58 -28.79 -13.36
N LYS A 191 -3.61 -28.63 -14.24
CA LYS A 191 -2.19 -28.92 -13.95
C LYS A 191 -1.67 -28.07 -12.80
N VAL A 192 -1.99 -26.77 -12.74
CA VAL A 192 -1.60 -25.89 -11.62
C VAL A 192 -2.21 -26.40 -10.32
N LEU A 193 -3.50 -26.75 -10.31
CA LEU A 193 -4.14 -27.30 -9.10
C LEU A 193 -3.56 -28.65 -8.68
N GLU A 194 -3.17 -29.51 -9.61
CA GLU A 194 -2.48 -30.77 -9.34
C GLU A 194 -1.09 -30.56 -8.72
N ASN A 195 -0.34 -29.57 -9.22
CA ASN A 195 0.94 -29.17 -8.65
C ASN A 195 0.74 -28.66 -7.19
N MET A 196 -0.24 -27.77 -6.99
CA MET A 196 -0.56 -27.26 -5.64
C MET A 196 -0.99 -28.40 -4.69
N ARG A 197 -1.77 -29.37 -5.16
CA ARG A 197 -2.17 -30.56 -4.38
C ARG A 197 -0.97 -31.38 -3.96
N ARG A 198 -0.05 -31.65 -4.91
CA ARG A 198 1.18 -32.41 -4.66
C ARG A 198 2.08 -31.70 -3.66
N ASP A 199 2.29 -30.41 -3.84
CA ASP A 199 3.18 -29.60 -3.00
C ASP A 199 2.63 -29.47 -1.55
N ASN A 200 1.31 -29.46 -1.41
CA ASN A 200 0.63 -29.48 -0.09
C ASN A 200 0.42 -30.89 0.48
N GLN A 201 0.89 -31.94 -0.18
CA GLN A 201 0.70 -33.35 0.24
C GLN A 201 -0.78 -33.70 0.49
N ALA A 202 -1.69 -33.15 -0.32
CA ALA A 202 -3.14 -33.27 -0.18
C ALA A 202 -3.75 -34.28 -1.16
N ASP A 203 -3.20 -35.49 -1.24
CA ASP A 203 -3.54 -36.50 -2.25
C ASP A 203 -5.01 -36.96 -2.24
N GLY A 204 -5.72 -36.78 -1.13
CA GLY A 204 -7.15 -37.10 -0.99
C GLY A 204 -8.12 -36.03 -1.51
N VAL A 205 -7.63 -34.85 -1.96
CA VAL A 205 -8.50 -33.77 -2.41
C VAL A 205 -8.73 -33.87 -3.92
N PRO A 206 -10.01 -33.96 -4.39
CA PRO A 206 -10.30 -33.98 -5.82
C PRO A 206 -9.96 -32.63 -6.47
N VAL A 207 -9.37 -32.66 -7.67
CA VAL A 207 -8.93 -31.47 -8.43
C VAL A 207 -9.98 -31.09 -9.49
N ASP A 208 -11.26 -31.39 -9.24
CA ASP A 208 -12.33 -31.02 -10.15
C ASP A 208 -12.93 -29.67 -9.73
N PHE A 209 -13.02 -28.74 -10.68
CA PHE A 209 -13.61 -27.43 -10.47
C PHE A 209 -14.82 -27.24 -11.39
N LYS A 210 -15.85 -26.58 -10.84
CA LYS A 210 -17.02 -26.17 -11.65
C LYS A 210 -16.67 -24.83 -12.31
N LEU A 211 -16.83 -24.77 -13.62
CA LEU A 211 -16.76 -23.49 -14.33
C LEU A 211 -17.87 -22.57 -13.81
N PRO A 212 -17.60 -21.31 -13.54
CA PRO A 212 -18.66 -20.34 -13.31
C PRO A 212 -19.59 -20.39 -14.52
N GLN A 213 -20.88 -20.65 -14.30
CA GLN A 213 -21.85 -20.45 -15.37
C GLN A 213 -21.71 -19.02 -15.84
N ALA A 214 -21.43 -18.83 -17.14
CA ALA A 214 -21.44 -17.51 -17.73
C ALA A 214 -22.79 -16.89 -17.37
N THR A 215 -22.81 -15.91 -16.49
CA THR A 215 -24.00 -15.10 -16.24
C THR A 215 -24.34 -14.47 -17.59
N VAL A 216 -25.41 -14.94 -18.23
CA VAL A 216 -26.00 -14.36 -19.43
C VAL A 216 -26.66 -13.03 -19.00
N GLY A 217 -25.85 -12.12 -18.54
CA GLY A 217 -26.18 -10.71 -18.37
C GLY A 217 -25.75 -10.02 -19.66
N GLY A 218 -26.69 -9.45 -20.40
CA GLY A 218 -26.40 -8.74 -21.65
C GLY A 218 -25.20 -7.81 -21.49
N GLU A 219 -24.40 -7.63 -22.55
CA GLU A 219 -23.19 -6.83 -22.61
C GLU A 219 -23.44 -5.39 -22.12
N GLN A 220 -23.33 -5.20 -20.80
CA GLN A 220 -23.34 -3.86 -20.24
C GLN A 220 -21.98 -3.24 -20.58
N THR A 221 -22.02 -2.12 -21.27
CA THR A 221 -20.81 -1.34 -21.55
C THR A 221 -20.13 -0.94 -20.22
N PHE A 222 -18.81 -1.03 -20.16
CA PHE A 222 -18.01 -0.65 -18.98
C PHE A 222 -18.44 0.68 -18.35
N LEU A 223 -18.75 1.69 -19.16
CA LEU A 223 -19.27 2.99 -18.72
C LEU A 223 -20.64 2.91 -18.02
N GLN A 224 -21.53 2.01 -18.47
CA GLN A 224 -22.84 1.80 -17.83
C GLN A 224 -22.67 1.12 -16.47
N LEU A 225 -21.75 0.15 -16.38
CA LEU A 225 -21.40 -0.52 -15.12
C LEU A 225 -20.82 0.48 -14.11
N VAL A 226 -19.87 1.31 -14.52
CA VAL A 226 -19.26 2.35 -13.65
C VAL A 226 -20.31 3.37 -13.19
N LYS A 227 -21.21 3.81 -14.07
CA LYS A 227 -22.31 4.72 -13.71
C LYS A 227 -23.28 4.08 -12.72
N ARG A 228 -23.62 2.79 -12.90
CA ARG A 228 -24.49 2.04 -11.97
C ARG A 228 -23.84 1.91 -10.62
N HIS A 229 -22.58 1.47 -10.54
CA HIS A 229 -21.83 1.36 -9.29
C HIS A 229 -21.69 2.73 -8.60
N GLY A 230 -21.39 3.79 -9.37
CA GLY A 230 -21.32 5.15 -8.85
C GLY A 230 -22.63 5.63 -8.21
N LYS A 231 -23.79 5.33 -8.80
CA LYS A 231 -25.10 5.65 -8.21
C LYS A 231 -25.33 4.89 -6.89
N VAL A 232 -24.98 3.61 -6.82
CA VAL A 232 -25.10 2.81 -5.59
C VAL A 232 -24.23 3.35 -4.49
N ILE A 233 -22.97 3.66 -4.80
CA ILE A 233 -21.98 4.21 -3.82
C ILE A 233 -22.39 5.62 -3.37
N ALA A 234 -22.94 6.44 -4.26
CA ALA A 234 -23.47 7.78 -3.96
C ALA A 234 -24.83 7.76 -3.24
N GLY A 235 -25.42 6.59 -3.05
CA GLY A 235 -26.68 6.43 -2.29
C GLY A 235 -26.53 6.88 -0.83
N SER A 236 -27.66 7.28 -0.22
CA SER A 236 -27.71 7.89 1.13
C SER A 236 -27.03 7.06 2.22
N HIS A 237 -27.06 5.73 2.11
CA HIS A 237 -26.49 4.82 3.11
C HIS A 237 -24.99 4.57 2.97
N LEU A 238 -24.43 4.68 1.76
CA LEU A 238 -23.01 4.38 1.49
C LEU A 238 -22.15 5.63 1.31
N LEU A 239 -22.71 6.77 0.96
CA LEU A 239 -21.93 7.98 0.65
C LEU A 239 -21.07 8.43 1.84
N ILE A 240 -21.67 8.61 3.01
CA ILE A 240 -20.95 9.07 4.22
C ILE A 240 -19.89 8.04 4.65
N PRO A 241 -20.21 6.73 4.80
CA PRO A 241 -19.19 5.73 5.08
C PRO A 241 -18.07 5.68 4.05
N THR A 242 -18.37 5.83 2.76
CA THR A 242 -17.35 5.87 1.69
C THR A 242 -16.42 7.06 1.85
N LEU A 243 -16.95 8.27 2.08
CA LEU A 243 -16.16 9.48 2.26
C LEU A 243 -15.25 9.39 3.50
N VAL A 244 -15.78 8.87 4.61
CA VAL A 244 -15.00 8.67 5.84
C VAL A 244 -13.91 7.62 5.65
N THR A 245 -14.21 6.49 4.99
CA THR A 245 -13.23 5.45 4.72
C THR A 245 -12.16 5.93 3.74
N MET A 246 -12.55 6.67 2.70
CA MET A 246 -11.62 7.30 1.75
C MET A 246 -10.70 8.31 2.46
N TYR A 247 -11.24 9.14 3.38
CA TYR A 247 -10.45 10.04 4.19
C TYR A 247 -9.51 9.26 5.14
N SER A 248 -9.95 8.16 5.73
CA SER A 248 -9.10 7.29 6.55
C SER A 248 -7.97 6.64 5.74
N CYS A 249 -8.25 6.20 4.50
CA CYS A 249 -7.23 5.74 3.56
C CYS A 249 -6.25 6.86 3.19
N PHE A 250 -6.76 8.08 2.97
CA PHE A 250 -5.93 9.26 2.73
C PHE A 250 -5.00 9.51 3.93
N MET A 251 -5.54 9.55 5.14
CA MET A 251 -4.78 9.86 6.35
C MET A 251 -3.71 8.82 6.68
N ILE A 252 -4.04 7.52 6.56
CA ILE A 252 -3.04 6.48 6.85
C ILE A 252 -1.89 6.49 5.84
N ASN A 253 -2.17 6.74 4.56
CA ASN A 253 -1.13 6.85 3.53
C ASN A 253 -0.29 8.14 3.68
N LEU A 254 -0.93 9.28 3.98
CA LEU A 254 -0.22 10.53 4.28
C LEU A 254 0.72 10.36 5.47
N THR A 255 0.25 9.71 6.53
CA THR A 255 1.04 9.45 7.74
C THR A 255 2.19 8.50 7.44
N PHE A 256 1.94 7.35 6.82
CA PHE A 256 2.93 6.32 6.60
C PHE A 256 4.01 6.79 5.60
N TYR A 257 3.62 7.15 4.39
CA TYR A 257 4.55 7.54 3.33
C TYR A 257 5.14 8.94 3.55
N GLY A 258 4.38 9.85 4.16
CA GLY A 258 4.91 11.16 4.55
C GLY A 258 6.00 11.06 5.61
N CYS A 259 5.82 10.21 6.62
CA CYS A 259 6.85 9.93 7.61
C CYS A 259 8.02 9.13 7.03
N LEU A 260 7.76 8.21 6.08
CA LEU A 260 8.81 7.48 5.35
C LEU A 260 9.75 8.44 4.61
N PHE A 261 9.21 9.51 4.01
CA PHE A 261 9.99 10.56 3.37
C PHE A 261 10.66 11.50 4.39
N ALA A 262 9.91 11.94 5.41
CA ALA A 262 10.38 12.97 6.36
C ALA A 262 11.52 12.48 7.26
N PHE A 263 11.48 11.26 7.78
CA PHE A 263 12.46 10.81 8.77
C PHE A 263 13.91 10.76 8.26
N PRO A 264 14.23 10.28 7.05
CA PRO A 264 15.59 10.40 6.51
C PRO A 264 16.10 11.84 6.43
N GLN A 265 15.21 12.82 6.26
CA GLN A 265 15.55 14.23 6.21
C GLN A 265 15.77 14.83 7.61
N VAL A 266 14.98 14.37 8.60
CA VAL A 266 14.96 14.93 9.97
C VAL A 266 15.98 14.28 10.89
N LEU A 267 16.17 12.97 10.85
CA LEU A 267 17.03 12.22 11.78
C LEU A 267 18.47 12.72 11.84
N PRO A 268 19.14 13.10 10.71
CA PRO A 268 20.50 13.66 10.78
C PRO A 268 20.61 14.94 11.61
N SER A 269 19.53 15.70 11.78
CA SER A 269 19.48 16.89 12.63
C SER A 269 19.28 16.58 14.11
N LEU A 270 18.73 15.39 14.43
CA LEU A 270 18.46 14.94 15.80
C LEU A 270 19.62 14.11 16.37
N VAL A 271 20.33 13.35 15.51
CA VAL A 271 21.43 12.44 15.92
C VAL A 271 22.51 12.47 14.86
N GLU A 272 23.60 13.15 15.14
CA GLU A 272 24.70 13.37 14.19
C GLU A 272 25.46 12.09 13.81
N SER A 273 25.59 11.12 14.72
CA SER A 273 26.50 9.97 14.55
C SER A 273 25.83 8.65 14.16
N SER A 274 24.50 8.56 14.16
CA SER A 274 23.80 7.26 14.01
C SER A 274 22.42 7.36 13.36
N ALA A 275 22.19 8.30 12.46
CA ALA A 275 20.89 8.51 11.84
C ALA A 275 20.39 7.27 11.05
N ALA A 276 21.29 6.61 10.31
CA ALA A 276 20.96 5.37 9.58
C ALA A 276 20.57 4.23 10.52
N SER A 277 21.27 4.09 11.67
CA SER A 277 20.90 3.08 12.69
C SER A 277 19.52 3.34 13.27
N GLN A 278 19.10 4.60 13.42
CA GLN A 278 17.75 4.96 13.86
C GLN A 278 16.71 4.57 12.80
N LEU A 279 16.99 4.78 11.51
CA LEU A 279 16.13 4.28 10.43
C LEU A 279 15.99 2.76 10.47
N LEU A 280 17.10 2.05 10.71
CA LEU A 280 17.08 0.58 10.84
C LEU A 280 16.21 0.13 12.02
N VAL A 281 16.37 0.72 13.20
CA VAL A 281 15.51 0.40 14.35
C VAL A 281 14.05 0.77 14.06
N GLY A 282 13.80 1.89 13.40
CA GLY A 282 12.46 2.30 12.96
C GLY A 282 11.80 1.26 12.05
N ALA A 283 12.53 0.78 11.03
CA ALA A 283 12.05 -0.29 10.14
C ALA A 283 11.81 -1.62 10.89
N LEU A 284 12.67 -1.98 11.83
CA LEU A 284 12.47 -3.14 12.70
C LEU A 284 11.21 -3.02 13.59
N CYS A 285 10.84 -1.79 14.01
CA CYS A 285 9.61 -1.55 14.77
C CYS A 285 8.33 -1.77 13.96
N GLU A 286 8.38 -1.75 12.63
CA GLU A 286 7.23 -2.06 11.79
C GLU A 286 6.86 -3.56 11.82
N LEU A 287 7.83 -4.44 12.03
CA LEU A 287 7.58 -5.90 12.08
C LEU A 287 6.61 -6.30 13.20
N PRO A 288 6.84 -5.94 14.49
CA PRO A 288 5.84 -6.19 15.52
C PRO A 288 4.54 -5.42 15.28
N GLY A 289 4.58 -4.26 14.60
CA GLY A 289 3.39 -3.52 14.18
C GLY A 289 2.49 -4.33 13.23
N ALA A 290 3.08 -5.00 12.23
CA ALA A 290 2.34 -5.85 11.31
C ALA A 290 1.68 -7.06 12.03
N VAL A 291 2.40 -7.70 12.95
CA VAL A 291 1.86 -8.79 13.78
C VAL A 291 0.74 -8.29 14.69
N ALA A 292 0.94 -7.13 15.34
CA ALA A 292 -0.09 -6.51 16.18
C ALA A 292 -1.33 -6.14 15.36
N GLY A 293 -1.15 -5.65 14.13
CA GLY A 293 -2.24 -5.36 13.20
C GLY A 293 -3.09 -6.59 12.87
N LEU A 294 -2.44 -7.74 12.65
CA LEU A 294 -3.14 -9.02 12.47
C LEU A 294 -3.94 -9.41 13.71
N ILE A 295 -3.31 -9.36 14.89
CA ILE A 295 -3.95 -9.74 16.17
C ILE A 295 -5.14 -8.82 16.46
N VAL A 296 -4.97 -7.51 16.36
CA VAL A 296 -6.05 -6.53 16.58
C VAL A 296 -7.15 -6.73 15.55
N GLY A 297 -6.78 -6.97 14.29
CA GLY A 297 -7.74 -7.25 13.22
C GLY A 297 -8.57 -8.52 13.42
N LEU A 298 -8.06 -9.53 14.11
CA LEU A 298 -8.79 -10.76 14.40
C LEU A 298 -9.64 -10.66 15.68
N LEU A 299 -9.18 -9.93 16.69
CA LEU A 299 -9.76 -9.96 18.05
C LEU A 299 -10.62 -8.74 18.39
N VAL A 300 -10.40 -7.60 17.73
CA VAL A 300 -11.03 -6.32 18.09
C VAL A 300 -12.01 -5.87 17.01
N PRO A 301 -13.19 -5.32 17.39
CA PRO A 301 -14.10 -4.68 16.43
C PRO A 301 -13.39 -3.61 15.60
N ARG A 302 -13.71 -3.55 14.29
CA ARG A 302 -13.00 -2.69 13.33
C ARG A 302 -12.92 -1.23 13.75
N LYS A 303 -14.07 -0.68 14.13
CA LYS A 303 -14.19 0.72 14.60
C LYS A 303 -13.32 1.01 15.81
N THR A 304 -13.32 0.11 16.80
CA THR A 304 -12.49 0.23 18.01
C THR A 304 -11.01 0.14 17.70
N GLY A 305 -10.60 -0.80 16.84
CA GLY A 305 -9.22 -0.95 16.39
C GLY A 305 -8.72 0.29 15.64
N ILE A 306 -9.56 0.88 14.78
CA ILE A 306 -9.24 2.11 14.05
C ILE A 306 -9.08 3.29 15.03
N LYS A 307 -9.98 3.45 15.98
CA LYS A 307 -9.84 4.49 17.00
C LYS A 307 -8.58 4.33 17.84
N PHE A 308 -8.23 3.08 18.18
CA PHE A 308 -7.00 2.77 18.91
C PHE A 308 -5.77 3.24 18.14
N TYR A 309 -5.62 2.84 16.86
CA TYR A 309 -4.43 3.25 16.11
C TYR A 309 -4.38 4.77 15.89
N LEU A 310 -5.50 5.45 15.62
CA LEU A 310 -5.55 6.90 15.45
C LEU A 310 -5.11 7.63 16.71
N THR A 311 -5.64 7.24 17.87
CA THR A 311 -5.30 7.83 19.17
C THR A 311 -3.81 7.61 19.47
N MET A 312 -3.32 6.39 19.30
CA MET A 312 -1.92 6.06 19.59
C MET A 312 -0.95 6.75 18.62
N THR A 313 -1.28 6.81 17.31
CA THR A 313 -0.45 7.53 16.32
C THR A 313 -0.41 9.02 16.65
N THR A 314 -1.54 9.64 16.99
CA THR A 314 -1.58 11.04 17.40
C THR A 314 -0.74 11.28 18.66
N ALA A 315 -0.88 10.42 19.66
CA ALA A 315 -0.08 10.51 20.90
C ALA A 315 1.42 10.40 20.63
N THR A 316 1.84 9.43 19.81
CA THR A 316 3.26 9.25 19.47
C THR A 316 3.81 10.41 18.62
N MET A 317 2.99 11.02 17.75
CA MET A 317 3.37 12.24 17.03
C MET A 317 3.58 13.43 17.98
N LEU A 318 2.67 13.62 18.93
CA LEU A 318 2.82 14.67 19.95
C LEU A 318 4.06 14.44 20.82
N LEU A 319 4.33 13.19 21.23
CA LEU A 319 5.58 12.86 21.95
C LEU A 319 6.81 13.19 21.10
N PHE A 320 6.82 12.86 19.82
CA PHE A 320 7.92 13.21 18.92
C PHE A 320 8.11 14.73 18.81
N ILE A 321 7.03 15.49 18.61
CA ILE A 321 7.09 16.96 18.51
C ILE A 321 7.64 17.59 19.80
N ILE A 322 7.09 17.20 20.95
CA ILE A 322 7.51 17.73 22.28
C ILE A 322 8.97 17.37 22.56
N GLY A 323 9.34 16.13 22.30
CA GLY A 323 10.70 15.65 22.51
C GLY A 323 11.71 16.34 21.61
N ALA A 324 11.46 16.39 20.29
CA ALA A 324 12.35 17.00 19.31
C ALA A 324 12.51 18.52 19.52
N HIS A 325 11.43 19.23 19.88
CA HIS A 325 11.50 20.66 20.22
C HIS A 325 12.40 20.95 21.44
N ASN A 326 12.44 20.03 22.41
CA ASN A 326 13.17 20.19 23.66
C ASN A 326 14.42 19.30 23.76
N LEU A 327 14.89 18.73 22.67
CA LEU A 327 15.92 17.67 22.63
C LEU A 327 17.20 18.02 23.41
N ARG A 328 17.62 19.31 23.35
CA ARG A 328 18.84 19.80 24.01
C ARG A 328 18.67 20.10 25.49
N LYS A 329 17.45 20.14 26.03
CA LYS A 329 17.22 20.59 27.41
C LYS A 329 17.51 19.51 28.45
N HIS A 330 17.19 18.23 28.14
CA HIS A 330 17.33 17.14 29.11
C HIS A 330 17.42 15.78 28.39
N TRP A 331 18.18 14.85 28.94
CA TRP A 331 18.29 13.47 28.38
C TRP A 331 16.95 12.78 28.21
N LEU A 332 15.99 13.04 29.11
CA LEU A 332 14.62 12.48 29.02
C LEU A 332 13.92 12.88 27.71
N MET A 333 14.18 14.10 27.20
CA MET A 333 13.59 14.56 25.95
C MET A 333 14.08 13.73 24.75
N ARG A 334 15.33 13.24 24.81
CA ARG A 334 15.82 12.30 23.81
C ARG A 334 15.03 10.98 23.84
N VAL A 335 14.77 10.43 25.03
CA VAL A 335 13.96 9.22 25.19
C VAL A 335 12.52 9.45 24.65
N VAL A 336 11.91 10.58 24.99
CA VAL A 336 10.56 10.96 24.51
C VAL A 336 10.54 11.11 22.98
N THR A 337 11.56 11.71 22.37
CA THR A 337 11.68 11.86 20.92
C THR A 337 11.69 10.50 20.22
N PHE A 338 12.56 9.59 20.68
CA PHE A 338 12.70 8.28 20.05
C PHE A 338 11.52 7.35 20.35
N ALA A 339 10.92 7.43 21.53
CA ALA A 339 9.65 6.74 21.81
C ALA A 339 8.54 7.21 20.86
N GLY A 340 8.44 8.52 20.62
CA GLY A 340 7.53 9.06 19.61
C GLY A 340 7.86 8.58 18.20
N TYR A 341 9.12 8.64 17.79
CA TYR A 341 9.57 8.19 16.46
C TYR A 341 9.25 6.70 16.21
N TYR A 342 9.64 5.81 17.12
CA TYR A 342 9.38 4.38 16.96
C TYR A 342 7.89 4.06 17.02
N GLY A 343 7.12 4.80 17.82
CA GLY A 343 5.66 4.69 17.84
C GLY A 343 5.04 5.09 16.49
N ILE A 344 5.52 6.17 15.86
CA ILE A 344 5.06 6.59 14.52
C ILE A 344 5.42 5.55 13.45
N LYS A 345 6.51 4.81 13.60
CA LYS A 345 6.87 3.71 12.68
C LYS A 345 6.01 2.47 12.92
N MET A 346 5.70 2.13 14.17
CA MET A 346 5.00 0.89 14.53
C MET A 346 3.47 0.99 14.40
N ILE A 347 2.85 2.05 14.94
CA ILE A 347 1.39 2.11 15.10
C ILE A 347 0.64 2.26 13.75
N PRO A 348 1.07 3.09 12.78
CA PRO A 348 0.41 3.18 11.49
C PRO A 348 0.37 1.85 10.72
N THR A 349 1.32 0.95 10.93
CA THR A 349 1.31 -0.39 10.33
C THR A 349 0.07 -1.19 10.76
N ILE A 350 -0.35 -1.06 12.02
CA ILE A 350 -1.63 -1.61 12.51
C ILE A 350 -2.80 -0.97 11.75
N GLY A 351 -2.74 0.35 11.56
CA GLY A 351 -3.77 1.11 10.87
C GLY A 351 -3.96 0.69 9.41
N ILE A 352 -2.89 0.41 8.66
CA ILE A 352 -2.95 -0.06 7.27
C ILE A 352 -3.79 -1.33 7.17
N VAL A 353 -3.54 -2.31 8.04
CA VAL A 353 -4.27 -3.59 8.04
C VAL A 353 -5.76 -3.35 8.29
N LEU A 354 -6.11 -2.53 9.29
CA LEU A 354 -7.50 -2.30 9.70
C LEU A 354 -8.28 -1.45 8.69
N VAL A 355 -7.70 -0.35 8.22
CA VAL A 355 -8.39 0.59 7.31
C VAL A 355 -8.63 -0.05 5.93
N TYR A 356 -7.66 -0.78 5.41
CA TYR A 356 -7.82 -1.48 4.13
C TYR A 356 -8.83 -2.63 4.23
N GLN A 357 -8.92 -3.28 5.40
CA GLN A 357 -9.94 -4.29 5.65
C GLN A 357 -11.34 -3.66 5.63
N VAL A 358 -11.56 -2.55 6.34
CA VAL A 358 -12.84 -1.84 6.32
C VAL A 358 -13.19 -1.36 4.92
N ALA A 359 -12.22 -0.87 4.14
CA ALA A 359 -12.45 -0.45 2.76
C ALA A 359 -12.97 -1.58 1.86
N THR A 360 -12.72 -2.84 2.20
CA THR A 360 -13.25 -4.00 1.47
C THR A 360 -14.54 -4.55 2.05
N GLU A 361 -14.73 -4.48 3.37
CA GLU A 361 -15.91 -5.00 4.08
C GLU A 361 -17.15 -4.09 3.98
N LEU A 362 -16.95 -2.79 3.72
CA LEU A 362 -18.01 -1.78 3.73
C LEU A 362 -19.08 -2.00 2.64
N TYR A 363 -18.71 -2.63 1.53
CA TYR A 363 -19.55 -2.65 0.33
C TYR A 363 -20.22 -4.02 0.09
N PRO A 364 -21.47 -4.01 -0.42
CA PRO A 364 -22.11 -5.20 -0.98
C PRO A 364 -21.28 -5.80 -2.11
N THR A 365 -21.45 -7.11 -2.35
CA THR A 365 -20.63 -7.89 -3.30
C THR A 365 -20.58 -7.28 -4.70
N GLU A 366 -21.70 -6.74 -5.21
CA GLU A 366 -21.79 -6.11 -6.53
C GLU A 366 -20.86 -4.92 -6.73
N VAL A 367 -20.75 -4.04 -5.74
CA VAL A 367 -19.99 -2.77 -5.85
C VAL A 367 -18.69 -2.77 -5.05
N ARG A 368 -18.35 -3.88 -4.39
CA ARG A 368 -17.19 -4.01 -3.47
C ARG A 368 -15.87 -3.62 -4.13
N THR A 369 -15.61 -4.15 -5.32
CA THR A 369 -14.36 -3.84 -6.05
C THR A 369 -14.26 -2.38 -6.44
N THR A 370 -15.36 -1.77 -6.87
CA THR A 370 -15.37 -0.34 -7.24
C THR A 370 -15.27 0.56 -6.02
N GLY A 371 -16.00 0.25 -4.95
CA GLY A 371 -15.98 1.04 -3.71
C GLY A 371 -14.62 0.99 -2.99
N SER A 372 -14.07 -0.22 -2.84
CA SER A 372 -12.74 -0.37 -2.24
C SER A 372 -11.65 0.30 -3.07
N ALA A 373 -11.70 0.16 -4.40
CA ALA A 373 -10.75 0.83 -5.30
C ALA A 373 -10.82 2.36 -5.16
N LEU A 374 -12.02 2.94 -5.01
CA LEU A 374 -12.20 4.38 -4.78
C LEU A 374 -11.57 4.83 -3.46
N CYS A 375 -11.78 4.09 -2.37
CA CYS A 375 -11.18 4.38 -1.07
C CYS A 375 -9.64 4.32 -1.14
N LEU A 376 -9.09 3.28 -1.75
CA LEU A 376 -7.65 3.09 -1.89
C LEU A 376 -7.02 4.15 -2.81
N ALA A 377 -7.73 4.59 -3.85
CA ALA A 377 -7.28 5.68 -4.72
C ALA A 377 -7.08 6.99 -3.95
N GLY A 378 -7.99 7.32 -3.00
CA GLY A 378 -7.80 8.44 -2.09
C GLY A 378 -6.50 8.34 -1.30
N GLY A 379 -6.16 7.14 -0.82
CA GLY A 379 -4.87 6.87 -0.16
C GLY A 379 -3.67 7.08 -1.09
N ARG A 380 -3.74 6.66 -2.35
CA ARG A 380 -2.65 6.85 -3.31
C ARG A 380 -2.40 8.32 -3.66
N VAL A 381 -3.46 9.13 -3.71
CA VAL A 381 -3.31 10.60 -3.85
C VAL A 381 -2.52 11.17 -2.68
N ALA A 382 -2.83 10.75 -1.43
CA ALA A 382 -2.09 11.19 -0.25
C ALA A 382 -0.61 10.78 -0.30
N ALA A 383 -0.31 9.53 -0.64
CA ALA A 383 1.06 9.05 -0.79
C ALA A 383 1.83 9.87 -1.83
N THR A 384 1.20 10.16 -2.97
CA THR A 384 1.79 10.94 -4.07
C THR A 384 2.11 12.38 -3.64
N LEU A 385 1.21 13.01 -2.90
CA LEU A 385 1.38 14.41 -2.48
C LEU A 385 2.27 14.57 -1.25
N SER A 386 2.49 13.51 -0.46
CA SER A 386 3.14 13.60 0.85
C SER A 386 4.56 14.18 0.83
N PRO A 387 5.47 13.88 -0.14
CA PRO A 387 6.79 14.48 -0.19
C PRO A 387 6.76 15.97 -0.49
N LEU A 388 5.96 16.38 -1.48
CA LEU A 388 5.77 17.80 -1.79
C LEU A 388 5.13 18.56 -0.64
N PHE A 389 4.17 17.95 0.04
CA PHE A 389 3.54 18.55 1.21
C PHE A 389 4.54 18.76 2.36
N TYR A 390 5.43 17.79 2.62
CA TYR A 390 6.51 17.96 3.59
C TYR A 390 7.42 19.13 3.22
N GLU A 391 7.94 19.16 2.00
CA GLU A 391 8.85 20.21 1.54
C GLU A 391 8.18 21.60 1.59
N LEU A 392 6.92 21.71 1.15
CA LEU A 392 6.15 22.95 1.20
C LEU A 392 6.00 23.47 2.64
N VAL A 393 5.64 22.57 3.58
CA VAL A 393 5.50 22.96 5.00
C VAL A 393 6.83 23.42 5.57
N VAL A 394 7.92 22.71 5.27
CA VAL A 394 9.26 23.09 5.76
C VAL A 394 9.72 24.42 5.14
N GLU A 395 9.46 24.64 3.85
CA GLU A 395 9.83 25.88 3.16
C GLU A 395 9.08 27.08 3.72
N VAL A 396 7.75 26.96 3.92
CA VAL A 396 6.91 28.05 4.42
C VAL A 396 7.15 28.36 5.90
N THR A 397 7.36 27.33 6.72
CA THR A 397 7.44 27.50 8.19
C THR A 397 8.87 27.55 8.73
N GLY A 398 9.85 27.13 7.95
CA GLY A 398 11.24 26.97 8.39
C GLY A 398 11.46 25.85 9.42
N ASN A 399 10.44 25.04 9.72
CA ASN A 399 10.52 24.02 10.76
C ASN A 399 9.71 22.76 10.42
N TYR A 400 10.40 21.63 10.35
CA TYR A 400 9.80 20.32 10.03
C TYR A 400 8.75 19.86 11.06
N LEU A 401 8.76 20.34 12.30
CA LEU A 401 7.80 19.94 13.34
C LEU A 401 6.35 20.28 12.96
N TYR A 402 6.15 21.34 12.19
CA TYR A 402 4.80 21.72 11.74
C TYR A 402 4.18 20.67 10.80
N PHE A 403 4.97 19.95 10.03
CA PHE A 403 4.46 18.83 9.23
C PHE A 403 3.80 17.76 10.11
N PHE A 404 4.48 17.32 11.15
CA PHE A 404 3.93 16.35 12.10
C PHE A 404 2.73 16.90 12.87
N LEU A 405 2.74 18.19 13.22
CA LEU A 405 1.62 18.85 13.90
C LEU A 405 0.36 18.89 13.01
N VAL A 406 0.50 19.21 11.72
CA VAL A 406 -0.62 19.21 10.78
C VAL A 406 -1.19 17.79 10.63
N ILE A 407 -0.34 16.78 10.47
CA ILE A 407 -0.79 15.38 10.40
C ILE A 407 -1.53 14.98 11.69
N ALA A 408 -0.98 15.30 12.85
CA ALA A 408 -1.62 15.00 14.15
C ALA A 408 -3.00 15.64 14.25
N SER A 409 -3.15 16.89 13.82
CA SER A 409 -4.43 17.61 13.80
C SER A 409 -5.45 16.95 12.86
N LEU A 410 -5.01 16.52 11.66
CA LEU A 410 -5.87 15.83 10.70
C LEU A 410 -6.26 14.41 11.19
N LEU A 411 -5.39 13.72 11.94
CA LEU A 411 -5.70 12.44 12.58
C LEU A 411 -6.79 12.59 13.65
N LEU A 412 -6.81 13.70 14.40
CA LEU A 412 -7.90 13.99 15.35
C LEU A 412 -9.23 14.22 14.64
N VAL A 413 -9.22 14.88 13.46
CA VAL A 413 -10.42 14.99 12.63
C VAL A 413 -10.89 13.62 12.18
N ASN A 414 -9.97 12.74 11.75
CA ASN A 414 -10.31 11.37 11.38
C ASN A 414 -10.90 10.58 12.55
N LEU A 415 -10.33 10.73 13.75
CA LEU A 415 -10.84 10.09 14.97
C LEU A 415 -12.30 10.44 15.26
N TYR A 416 -12.67 11.70 15.04
CA TYR A 416 -14.06 12.14 15.16
C TYR A 416 -14.95 11.54 14.05
N LEU A 417 -14.47 11.55 12.79
CA LEU A 417 -15.25 11.05 11.64
C LEU A 417 -15.50 9.54 11.70
N ILE A 418 -14.63 8.76 12.35
CA ILE A 418 -14.81 7.30 12.50
C ILE A 418 -16.12 6.94 13.22
N ASP A 419 -16.68 7.84 14.03
CA ASP A 419 -17.97 7.60 14.69
C ASP A 419 -19.13 7.49 13.69
N LEU A 420 -19.00 8.05 12.51
CA LEU A 420 -19.97 7.97 11.42
C LEU A 420 -19.93 6.64 10.65
N LEU A 421 -18.87 5.81 10.84
CA LEU A 421 -18.80 4.50 10.19
C LEU A 421 -19.69 3.47 10.90
N PRO A 422 -20.34 2.57 10.16
CA PRO A 422 -20.93 1.36 10.74
C PRO A 422 -19.83 0.41 11.24
N GLU A 423 -20.15 -0.45 12.21
CA GLU A 423 -19.26 -1.55 12.58
C GLU A 423 -19.36 -2.65 11.51
N THR A 424 -18.22 -3.08 10.97
CA THR A 424 -18.18 -4.09 9.90
C THR A 424 -17.71 -5.46 10.38
N ALA A 425 -17.18 -5.56 11.59
CA ALA A 425 -16.74 -6.84 12.15
C ALA A 425 -17.91 -7.81 12.36
N ASN A 426 -17.74 -9.04 11.91
CA ASN A 426 -18.72 -10.13 12.05
C ASN A 426 -20.08 -9.89 11.34
N LEU A 427 -20.21 -8.86 10.51
CA LEU A 427 -21.38 -8.76 9.65
C LEU A 427 -21.26 -9.82 8.54
N VAL A 428 -22.30 -10.64 8.38
CA VAL A 428 -22.48 -11.42 7.16
C VAL A 428 -22.52 -10.41 6.01
N LEU A 429 -21.60 -10.52 5.08
CA LEU A 429 -21.53 -9.63 3.92
C LEU A 429 -22.89 -9.70 3.23
N LYS A 430 -23.64 -8.58 3.25
CA LYS A 430 -24.96 -8.51 2.63
C LYS A 430 -24.77 -8.73 1.13
N ASP A 431 -25.33 -9.81 0.62
CA ASP A 431 -25.36 -10.10 -0.83
C ASP A 431 -26.44 -9.29 -1.55
N ASP A 432 -27.40 -8.73 -0.80
CA ASP A 432 -28.54 -8.02 -1.36
C ASP A 432 -28.34 -6.51 -1.34
N LEU A 433 -28.62 -5.86 -2.45
CA LEU A 433 -28.76 -4.41 -2.54
C LEU A 433 -29.97 -3.96 -1.67
N PRO A 434 -29.91 -2.77 -1.04
CA PRO A 434 -31.10 -2.20 -0.42
C PRO A 434 -32.27 -2.16 -1.42
N GLU A 435 -33.46 -2.54 -0.99
CA GLU A 435 -34.66 -2.63 -1.85
C GLU A 435 -34.95 -1.36 -2.68
N GLU A 436 -34.54 -0.17 -2.19
CA GLU A 436 -34.68 1.11 -2.91
C GLU A 436 -33.94 1.16 -4.27
N VAL A 437 -32.92 0.32 -4.48
CA VAL A 437 -32.16 0.28 -5.76
C VAL A 437 -32.79 -0.70 -6.75
N LEU A 438 -33.51 -1.70 -6.28
CA LEU A 438 -34.23 -2.69 -7.10
C LEU A 438 -35.40 -2.07 -7.87
N PHE A 439 -36.04 -1.00 -7.35
CA PHE A 439 -37.18 -0.35 -8.01
C PHE A 439 -36.81 0.68 -9.10
N GLN A 440 -35.51 0.90 -9.38
CA GLN A 440 -35.05 1.76 -10.47
C GLN A 440 -34.60 1.01 -11.74
N THR A 441 -34.92 -0.27 -11.89
CA THR A 441 -34.80 -0.96 -13.16
C THR A 441 -35.85 -0.41 -14.16
N PRO A 442 -35.45 -0.06 -15.40
CA PRO A 442 -36.42 0.42 -16.38
C PRO A 442 -37.51 -0.62 -16.61
N PRO A 443 -38.79 -0.18 -16.80
CA PRO A 443 -39.89 -1.09 -17.06
C PRO A 443 -39.65 -1.79 -18.39
N GLY A 444 -39.28 -3.07 -18.35
CA GLY A 444 -39.02 -3.86 -19.55
C GLY A 444 -38.32 -5.20 -19.33
N ALA A 445 -37.75 -5.45 -18.17
CA ALA A 445 -37.16 -6.75 -17.83
C ALA A 445 -38.09 -7.52 -16.87
N GLN A 446 -39.28 -7.85 -17.30
CA GLN A 446 -40.09 -8.88 -16.63
C GLN A 446 -39.45 -10.23 -16.95
N ILE A 447 -39.00 -10.91 -15.93
CA ILE A 447 -38.67 -12.33 -15.98
C ILE A 447 -40.01 -13.07 -16.20
N GLU A 448 -40.28 -13.46 -17.43
CA GLU A 448 -41.28 -14.49 -17.72
C GLU A 448 -40.77 -15.81 -17.14
N GLY A 449 -41.61 -16.41 -16.33
CA GLY A 449 -41.60 -17.86 -16.21
C GLY A 449 -41.16 -18.45 -14.92
N SER A 450 -42.09 -18.77 -14.08
CA SER A 450 -42.35 -20.18 -13.75
C SER A 450 -43.62 -20.30 -12.91
N SER A 451 -44.74 -20.42 -13.58
CA SER A 451 -45.88 -21.20 -13.04
C SER A 451 -45.82 -22.56 -13.71
N SER A 452 -46.07 -23.54 -12.91
CA SER A 452 -46.57 -24.89 -13.17
C SER A 452 -45.59 -26.05 -12.88
N ALA A 453 -46.14 -26.81 -11.96
CA ALA A 453 -46.01 -28.20 -11.58
C ALA A 453 -44.84 -28.60 -10.70
#